data_aead1b4e23e672a6f8945636ea0ea1bf
#
_entry.id   aead1b4e23e672a6f8945636ea0ea1bf
#
_cell.length_a   1.000
_cell.length_b   1.000
_cell.length_c   1.000
_cell.angle_alpha   90.00
_cell.angle_beta   90.00
_cell.angle_gamma   90.00
#
_symmetry.space_group_name_H-M   'P 1'
#
loop_
_entity.id
_entity.type
_entity.pdbx_description
1 polymer ?
#
loop_
_entity_poly.entity_id
_entity_poly.type
_entity_poly.pdbx_seq_one_letter_code
_entity_poly.pdbx_strand_id
1 'polypeptide(L)'
;LLGLCGETPETCDPDLIEPRLNDIRSKQRLPLAGKHEIRFVEAEELLFLPDETMPEHPNGLRIVAFDQSGSVLHDTRYLSTGGGFVVEAGVSQNDESIAPPPYPFSTGDELIAQCHAHGLSIAEIMLANEAIFRPEAETRRALLRIWDAMQQCVRRGISSRNEILPGPLKVKRRAPSLFVELSARRRGGH
;
A
#
# COMPACT_ATOMS: atom_id res chain seq x y z
N LEU A 1 8.67 -1.92 9.83
CA LEU A 1 10.11 -1.68 10.02
C LEU A 1 10.71 -0.94 8.83
N LEU A 2 10.40 -1.31 7.58
CA LEU A 2 10.93 -0.65 6.39
C LEU A 2 10.44 0.80 6.26
N GLY A 3 9.21 1.08 6.66
CA GLY A 3 8.70 2.45 6.74
C GLY A 3 9.50 3.32 7.73
N LEU A 4 9.87 2.78 8.89
CA LEU A 4 10.77 3.47 9.81
C LEU A 4 12.15 3.73 9.20
N CYS A 5 12.60 2.87 8.29
CA CYS A 5 13.85 3.10 7.53
C CYS A 5 13.71 4.13 6.40
N GLY A 6 12.52 4.69 6.17
CA GLY A 6 12.25 5.68 5.13
C GLY A 6 11.75 5.11 3.80
N GLU A 7 11.41 3.82 3.75
CA GLU A 7 10.78 3.23 2.57
C GLU A 7 9.31 3.61 2.48
N THR A 8 8.83 3.78 1.26
CA THR A 8 7.40 3.92 0.97
C THR A 8 6.89 2.70 0.20
N PRO A 9 5.57 2.43 0.18
CA PRO A 9 5.03 1.33 -0.62
C PRO A 9 5.42 1.40 -2.11
N GLU A 10 5.57 2.60 -2.67
CA GLU A 10 5.95 2.81 -4.06
C GLU A 10 7.44 2.55 -4.33
N THR A 11 8.30 2.75 -3.34
CA THR A 11 9.77 2.62 -3.50
C THR A 11 10.31 1.31 -2.98
N CYS A 12 9.55 0.60 -2.15
CA CYS A 12 9.97 -0.65 -1.54
C CYS A 12 10.09 -1.77 -2.58
N ASP A 13 11.29 -2.32 -2.76
CA ASP A 13 11.50 -3.49 -3.62
C ASP A 13 11.13 -4.77 -2.84
N PRO A 14 10.09 -5.53 -3.28
CA PRO A 14 9.68 -6.76 -2.62
C PRO A 14 10.78 -7.82 -2.50
N ASP A 15 11.74 -7.83 -3.41
CA ASP A 15 12.83 -8.81 -3.40
C ASP A 15 13.91 -8.48 -2.34
N LEU A 16 13.92 -7.24 -1.85
CA LEU A 16 14.83 -6.76 -0.80
C LEU A 16 14.23 -6.75 0.61
N ILE A 17 12.92 -7.04 0.76
CA ILE A 17 12.25 -6.99 2.06
C ILE A 17 12.92 -7.95 3.06
N GLU A 18 12.99 -9.24 2.74
CA GLU A 18 13.57 -10.25 3.64
C GLU A 18 15.06 -10.01 3.95
N PRO A 19 15.92 -9.71 2.97
CA PRO A 19 17.31 -9.36 3.25
C PRO A 19 17.45 -8.18 4.22
N ARG A 20 16.67 -7.12 4.06
CA ARG A 20 16.71 -5.94 4.93
C ARG A 20 16.20 -6.22 6.33
N LEU A 21 15.11 -6.97 6.46
CA LEU A 21 14.59 -7.38 7.78
C LEU A 21 15.60 -8.26 8.52
N ASN A 22 16.25 -9.18 7.82
CA ASN A 22 17.29 -10.03 8.41
C ASN A 22 18.53 -9.23 8.83
N ASP A 23 18.88 -8.18 8.10
CA ASP A 23 19.97 -7.28 8.49
C ASP A 23 19.64 -6.52 9.79
N ILE A 24 18.43 -5.94 9.88
CA ILE A 24 17.94 -5.27 11.10
C ILE A 24 17.95 -6.23 12.29
N ARG A 25 17.42 -7.45 12.11
CA ARG A 25 17.33 -8.47 13.16
C ARG A 25 18.69 -8.94 13.65
N SER A 26 19.62 -9.20 12.72
CA SER A 26 20.94 -9.70 13.05
C SER A 26 21.83 -8.65 13.72
N LYS A 27 21.72 -7.38 13.29
CA LYS A 27 22.47 -6.27 13.86
C LYS A 27 21.82 -5.67 15.09
N GLN A 28 20.53 -5.92 15.32
CA GLN A 28 19.71 -5.25 16.32
C GLN A 28 19.81 -3.72 16.19
N ARG A 29 19.85 -3.25 14.96
CA ARG A 29 19.97 -1.86 14.57
C ARG A 29 18.99 -1.51 13.47
N LEU A 30 18.39 -0.32 13.56
CA LEU A 30 17.46 0.20 12.57
C LEU A 30 17.92 1.58 12.11
N PRO A 31 18.14 1.78 10.79
CA PRO A 31 18.51 3.09 10.24
C PRO A 31 17.24 3.95 10.10
N LEU A 32 16.87 4.68 11.14
CA LEU A 32 15.67 5.52 11.19
C LEU A 32 15.73 6.58 10.08
N ALA A 33 14.71 6.57 9.19
CA ALA A 33 14.61 7.39 7.99
C ALA A 33 15.86 7.32 7.08
N GLY A 34 16.63 6.21 7.15
CA GLY A 34 17.89 6.04 6.41
C GLY A 34 19.03 6.97 6.85
N LYS A 35 18.90 7.68 7.98
CA LYS A 35 19.84 8.74 8.40
C LYS A 35 20.41 8.52 9.80
N HIS A 36 19.64 7.97 10.70
CA HIS A 36 20.04 7.87 12.11
C HIS A 36 19.91 6.42 12.59
N GLU A 37 21.03 5.79 12.90
CA GLU A 37 21.05 4.42 13.38
C GLU A 37 20.70 4.37 14.87
N ILE A 38 19.63 3.61 15.20
CA ILE A 38 19.18 3.37 16.55
C ILE A 38 19.34 1.90 16.93
N ARG A 39 19.49 1.58 18.23
CA ARG A 39 19.29 0.22 18.72
C ARG A 39 17.84 -0.16 18.49
N PHE A 40 17.61 -1.36 17.98
CA PHE A 40 16.27 -1.89 17.77
C PHE A 40 16.27 -3.41 17.93
N VAL A 41 15.66 -3.90 18.98
CA VAL A 41 15.44 -5.33 19.23
C VAL A 41 13.98 -5.64 18.95
N GLU A 42 13.71 -6.27 17.80
CA GLU A 42 12.34 -6.50 17.31
C GLU A 42 11.43 -7.14 18.36
N ALA A 43 11.93 -8.12 19.12
CA ALA A 43 11.14 -8.82 20.13
C ALA A 43 10.76 -7.94 21.35
N GLU A 44 11.51 -6.88 21.60
CA GLU A 44 11.28 -5.95 22.72
C GLU A 44 10.49 -4.71 22.28
N GLU A 45 10.69 -4.27 21.04
CA GLU A 45 10.28 -2.93 20.58
C GLU A 45 9.17 -2.98 19.52
N LEU A 46 8.85 -4.17 18.95
CA LEU A 46 7.71 -4.38 18.07
C LEU A 46 6.70 -5.31 18.75
N LEU A 47 5.72 -4.73 19.40
CA LEU A 47 4.72 -5.46 20.17
C LEU A 47 3.44 -5.66 19.37
N PHE A 48 3.01 -6.90 19.22
CA PHE A 48 1.70 -7.25 18.69
C PHE A 48 0.74 -7.52 19.86
N LEU A 49 -0.36 -6.79 19.90
CA LEU A 49 -1.35 -6.82 20.98
C LEU A 49 -2.71 -7.28 20.40
N PRO A 50 -2.87 -8.57 20.05
CA PRO A 50 -4.03 -9.07 19.33
C PRO A 50 -5.34 -8.96 20.10
N ASP A 51 -5.27 -8.93 21.43
CA ASP A 51 -6.42 -8.84 22.32
C ASP A 51 -6.78 -7.40 22.71
N GLU A 52 -6.01 -6.43 22.22
CA GLU A 52 -6.27 -5.00 22.44
C GLU A 52 -6.78 -4.34 21.16
N THR A 53 -7.74 -3.44 21.32
CA THR A 53 -8.29 -2.65 20.22
C THR A 53 -8.25 -1.19 20.58
N MET A 54 -7.76 -0.34 19.68
CA MET A 54 -7.81 1.10 19.89
C MET A 54 -9.27 1.59 19.84
N PRO A 55 -9.67 2.51 20.72
CA PRO A 55 -11.06 2.99 20.76
C PRO A 55 -11.53 3.60 19.44
N GLU A 56 -10.63 4.22 18.71
CA GLU A 56 -10.92 4.94 17.48
C GLU A 56 -11.05 4.01 16.26
N HIS A 57 -10.26 2.92 16.21
CA HIS A 57 -10.27 1.99 15.07
C HIS A 57 -9.54 0.68 15.42
N PRO A 58 -10.04 -0.50 14.98
CA PRO A 58 -9.40 -1.79 15.27
C PRO A 58 -8.00 -1.97 14.64
N ASN A 59 -7.74 -1.32 13.50
CA ASN A 59 -6.44 -1.42 12.84
C ASN A 59 -5.59 -0.19 13.20
N GLY A 60 -4.96 -0.23 14.37
CA GLY A 60 -4.14 0.85 14.88
C GLY A 60 -2.69 0.46 15.09
N LEU A 61 -1.82 1.45 15.04
CA LEU A 61 -0.40 1.38 15.34
C LEU A 61 -0.04 2.56 16.23
N ARG A 62 0.64 2.32 17.36
CA ARG A 62 1.24 3.37 18.20
C ARG A 62 2.74 3.36 18.01
N ILE A 63 3.31 4.52 17.74
CA ILE A 63 4.76 4.72 17.67
C ILE A 63 5.19 5.62 18.82
N VAL A 64 6.15 5.13 19.60
CA VAL A 64 6.75 5.90 20.70
C VAL A 64 8.25 5.98 20.46
N ALA A 65 8.81 7.19 20.48
CA ALA A 65 10.24 7.41 20.40
C ALA A 65 10.73 8.04 21.72
N PHE A 66 11.91 7.59 22.14
CA PHE A 66 12.54 8.05 23.38
C PHE A 66 13.90 8.69 23.07
N ASP A 67 14.31 9.61 23.92
CA ASP A 67 15.68 10.10 23.92
C ASP A 67 16.62 9.14 24.68
N GLN A 68 17.91 9.50 24.76
CA GLN A 68 18.93 8.71 25.47
C GLN A 68 18.69 8.63 26.98
N SER A 69 17.89 9.54 27.56
CA SER A 69 17.51 9.53 28.96
C SER A 69 16.27 8.70 29.27
N GLY A 70 15.59 8.19 28.22
CA GLY A 70 14.33 7.48 28.31
C GLY A 70 13.11 8.41 28.35
N SER A 71 13.28 9.72 28.11
CA SER A 71 12.17 10.66 28.00
C SER A 71 11.48 10.52 26.65
N VAL A 72 10.14 10.59 26.63
CA VAL A 72 9.35 10.47 25.40
C VAL A 72 9.57 11.71 24.52
N LEU A 73 10.05 11.49 23.30
CA LEU A 73 10.19 12.50 22.27
C LEU A 73 8.97 12.57 21.36
N HIS A 74 8.35 11.42 21.14
CA HIS A 74 7.19 11.29 20.24
C HIS A 74 6.31 10.14 20.72
N ASP A 75 4.99 10.34 20.70
CA ASP A 75 4.00 9.33 21.03
C ASP A 75 2.74 9.60 20.19
N THR A 76 2.55 8.82 19.16
CA THR A 76 1.47 9.05 18.19
C THR A 76 0.83 7.73 17.80
N ARG A 77 -0.50 7.78 17.60
CA ARG A 77 -1.30 6.67 17.11
C ARG A 77 -1.73 6.92 15.68
N TYR A 78 -1.56 5.91 14.85
CA TYR A 78 -1.96 5.90 13.45
C TYR A 78 -3.00 4.83 13.21
N LEU A 79 -4.01 5.14 12.41
CA LEU A 79 -5.15 4.27 12.15
C LEU A 79 -5.20 3.96 10.65
N SER A 80 -5.22 2.67 10.29
CA SER A 80 -5.42 2.24 8.91
C SER A 80 -6.92 2.08 8.65
N THR A 81 -7.50 3.05 7.95
CA THR A 81 -8.94 3.13 7.71
C THR A 81 -9.42 2.38 6.45
N GLY A 82 -8.50 1.70 5.78
CA GLY A 82 -8.75 0.96 4.53
C GLY A 82 -8.35 1.76 3.29
N GLY A 83 -8.34 1.09 2.14
CA GLY A 83 -7.97 1.72 0.86
C GLY A 83 -6.53 2.25 0.77
N GLY A 84 -5.66 1.90 1.74
CA GLY A 84 -4.30 2.44 1.84
C GLY A 84 -4.21 3.76 2.63
N PHE A 85 -5.35 4.28 3.13
CA PHE A 85 -5.35 5.51 3.91
C PHE A 85 -4.91 5.25 5.35
N VAL A 86 -4.05 6.15 5.84
CA VAL A 86 -3.58 6.18 7.22
C VAL A 86 -3.86 7.57 7.78
N VAL A 87 -4.48 7.62 8.94
CA VAL A 87 -4.81 8.86 9.63
C VAL A 87 -4.16 8.88 11.02
N GLU A 88 -3.78 10.05 11.49
CA GLU A 88 -3.30 10.24 12.84
C GLU A 88 -4.50 10.38 13.80
N ALA A 89 -4.51 9.62 14.89
CA ALA A 89 -5.59 9.66 15.86
C ALA A 89 -5.66 11.03 16.56
N GLY A 90 -6.86 11.61 16.64
CA GLY A 90 -7.10 12.90 17.26
C GLY A 90 -6.80 14.11 16.37
N VAL A 91 -6.28 13.91 15.18
CA VAL A 91 -6.12 14.96 14.17
C VAL A 91 -7.37 14.99 13.29
N SER A 92 -8.16 16.06 13.37
CA SER A 92 -9.20 16.31 12.36
C SER A 92 -8.50 16.47 11.01
N GLN A 93 -8.85 15.62 10.05
CA GLN A 93 -8.53 15.92 8.66
C GLN A 93 -9.30 17.21 8.34
N ASN A 94 -8.58 18.31 8.22
CA ASN A 94 -9.13 19.49 7.61
C ASN A 94 -9.47 19.04 6.18
N ASP A 95 -10.76 18.95 5.87
CA ASP A 95 -11.24 18.93 4.49
C ASP A 95 -10.75 20.25 3.89
N GLU A 96 -9.53 20.26 3.35
CA GLU A 96 -9.16 21.29 2.39
C GLU A 96 -10.25 21.20 1.32
N SER A 97 -11.01 22.26 1.19
CA SER A 97 -12.13 22.37 0.28
C SER A 97 -11.63 22.13 -1.14
N ILE A 98 -11.54 20.87 -1.51
CA ILE A 98 -11.21 20.46 -2.88
C ILE A 98 -12.39 20.91 -3.75
N ALA A 99 -12.10 21.66 -4.81
CA ALA A 99 -13.12 22.06 -5.76
C ALA A 99 -13.90 20.81 -6.25
N PRO A 100 -15.23 20.88 -6.37
CA PRO A 100 -15.98 19.75 -6.85
C PRO A 100 -15.51 19.35 -8.26
N PRO A 101 -15.48 18.06 -8.57
CA PRO A 101 -15.12 17.58 -9.90
C PRO A 101 -16.10 18.11 -10.95
N PRO A 102 -15.67 18.34 -12.21
CA PRO A 102 -16.54 18.86 -13.27
C PRO A 102 -17.73 17.95 -13.60
N TYR A 103 -17.59 16.64 -13.39
CA TYR A 103 -18.64 15.65 -13.63
C TYR A 103 -18.86 14.81 -12.36
N PRO A 104 -19.54 15.37 -11.34
CA PRO A 104 -19.77 14.66 -10.09
C PRO A 104 -20.76 13.51 -10.29
N PHE A 105 -20.52 12.40 -9.59
CA PHE A 105 -21.42 11.24 -9.52
C PHE A 105 -21.18 10.48 -8.22
N SER A 106 -22.20 9.82 -7.73
CA SER A 106 -22.16 8.97 -6.54
C SER A 106 -22.59 7.53 -6.82
N THR A 107 -23.25 7.31 -7.96
CA THR A 107 -23.74 6.01 -8.40
C THR A 107 -23.33 5.69 -9.83
N GLY A 108 -23.41 4.42 -10.22
CA GLY A 108 -23.16 3.98 -11.60
C GLY A 108 -24.13 4.61 -12.59
N ASP A 109 -25.40 4.74 -12.21
CA ASP A 109 -26.44 5.35 -13.06
C ASP A 109 -26.15 6.83 -13.31
N GLU A 110 -25.71 7.56 -12.29
CA GLU A 110 -25.29 8.96 -12.44
C GLU A 110 -24.06 9.10 -13.36
N LEU A 111 -23.07 8.21 -13.23
CA LEU A 111 -21.92 8.20 -14.12
C LEU A 111 -22.34 7.98 -15.59
N ILE A 112 -23.23 7.04 -15.84
CA ILE A 112 -23.76 6.78 -17.18
C ILE A 112 -24.57 7.99 -17.69
N ALA A 113 -25.36 8.61 -16.84
CA ALA A 113 -26.08 9.82 -17.19
C ALA A 113 -25.14 10.97 -17.59
N GLN A 114 -24.05 11.18 -16.85
CA GLN A 114 -23.00 12.14 -17.22
C GLN A 114 -22.39 11.81 -18.60
N CYS A 115 -22.07 10.55 -18.86
CA CYS A 115 -21.55 10.11 -20.16
C CYS A 115 -22.50 10.47 -21.30
N HIS A 116 -23.80 10.17 -21.15
CA HIS A 116 -24.81 10.47 -22.16
C HIS A 116 -25.03 11.98 -22.34
N ALA A 117 -25.12 12.73 -21.25
CA ALA A 117 -25.38 14.17 -21.29
C ALA A 117 -24.27 14.95 -22.01
N HIS A 118 -23.03 14.50 -21.86
CA HIS A 118 -21.85 15.20 -22.40
C HIS A 118 -21.23 14.53 -23.62
N GLY A 119 -21.72 13.37 -24.04
CA GLY A 119 -21.13 12.61 -25.14
C GLY A 119 -19.73 12.08 -24.87
N LEU A 120 -19.40 11.86 -23.60
CA LEU A 120 -18.09 11.41 -23.16
C LEU A 120 -18.13 9.93 -22.75
N SER A 121 -17.01 9.24 -22.93
CA SER A 121 -16.80 7.91 -22.34
C SER A 121 -16.54 7.99 -20.82
N ILE A 122 -16.71 6.88 -20.11
CA ILE A 122 -16.34 6.78 -18.68
C ILE A 122 -14.89 7.21 -18.47
N ALA A 123 -13.98 6.81 -19.35
CA ALA A 123 -12.57 7.16 -19.24
C ALA A 123 -12.32 8.67 -19.35
N GLU A 124 -13.05 9.36 -20.25
CA GLU A 124 -12.95 10.82 -20.41
C GLU A 124 -13.54 11.56 -19.22
N ILE A 125 -14.68 11.12 -18.70
CA ILE A 125 -15.25 11.64 -17.45
C ILE A 125 -14.24 11.51 -16.28
N MET A 126 -13.64 10.32 -16.11
CA MET A 126 -12.68 10.09 -15.03
C MET A 126 -11.41 10.94 -15.18
N LEU A 127 -10.87 11.08 -16.40
CA LEU A 127 -9.72 11.94 -16.65
C LEU A 127 -10.03 13.43 -16.39
N ALA A 128 -11.21 13.87 -16.78
CA ALA A 128 -11.62 15.26 -16.52
C ALA A 128 -11.81 15.53 -15.01
N ASN A 129 -12.40 14.59 -14.28
CA ASN A 129 -12.53 14.69 -12.82
C ASN A 129 -11.16 14.69 -12.12
N GLU A 130 -10.22 13.86 -12.58
CA GLU A 130 -8.85 13.79 -12.03
C GLU A 130 -8.04 15.07 -12.33
N ALA A 131 -8.41 15.82 -13.36
CA ALA A 131 -7.69 17.03 -13.77
C ALA A 131 -7.74 18.16 -12.73
N ILE A 132 -8.64 18.11 -11.74
CA ILE A 132 -8.65 19.06 -10.61
C ILE A 132 -7.46 18.85 -9.65
N PHE A 133 -6.87 17.64 -9.61
CA PHE A 133 -5.76 17.31 -8.73
C PHE A 133 -4.40 17.43 -9.43
N ARG A 134 -4.35 17.08 -10.72
CA ARG A 134 -3.09 17.04 -11.48
C ARG A 134 -3.34 17.08 -12.99
N PRO A 135 -2.37 17.56 -13.79
CA PRO A 135 -2.46 17.55 -15.26
C PRO A 135 -2.68 16.13 -15.82
N GLU A 136 -3.46 15.99 -16.89
CA GLU A 136 -3.76 14.70 -17.53
C GLU A 136 -2.50 13.86 -17.84
N ALA A 137 -1.44 14.50 -18.35
CA ALA A 137 -0.19 13.81 -18.67
C ALA A 137 0.45 13.18 -17.41
N GLU A 138 0.28 13.76 -16.24
CA GLU A 138 0.76 13.22 -14.98
C GLU A 138 -0.11 12.05 -14.51
N THR A 139 -1.43 12.20 -14.62
CA THR A 139 -2.39 11.12 -14.35
C THR A 139 -2.08 9.89 -15.20
N ARG A 140 -1.86 10.06 -16.50
CA ARG A 140 -1.51 8.94 -17.39
C ARG A 140 -0.19 8.29 -17.00
N ARG A 141 0.83 9.07 -16.65
CA ARG A 141 2.11 8.50 -16.16
C ARG A 141 1.94 7.74 -14.85
N ALA A 142 1.11 8.23 -13.93
CA ALA A 142 0.83 7.55 -12.67
C ALA A 142 0.11 6.21 -12.90
N LEU A 143 -0.89 6.17 -13.77
CA LEU A 143 -1.59 4.94 -14.16
C LEU A 143 -0.64 3.91 -14.79
N LEU A 144 0.29 4.35 -15.65
CA LEU A 144 1.29 3.46 -16.25
C LEU A 144 2.26 2.89 -15.22
N ARG A 145 2.65 3.67 -14.19
CA ARG A 145 3.47 3.13 -13.07
C ARG A 145 2.71 2.07 -12.27
N ILE A 146 1.43 2.29 -12.00
CA ILE A 146 0.57 1.28 -11.34
C ILE A 146 0.49 0.01 -12.20
N TRP A 147 0.27 0.16 -13.51
CA TRP A 147 0.23 -0.96 -14.44
C TRP A 147 1.54 -1.75 -14.47
N ASP A 148 2.69 -1.07 -14.47
CA ASP A 148 4.00 -1.72 -14.41
C ASP A 148 4.17 -2.53 -13.12
N ALA A 149 3.80 -1.96 -11.96
CA ALA A 149 3.82 -2.67 -10.68
C ALA A 149 2.90 -3.91 -10.70
N MET A 150 1.71 -3.81 -11.28
CA MET A 150 0.79 -4.95 -11.45
C MET A 150 1.41 -6.05 -12.32
N GLN A 151 2.03 -5.70 -13.44
CA GLN A 151 2.71 -6.66 -14.32
C GLN A 151 3.86 -7.37 -13.59
N GLN A 152 4.67 -6.62 -12.84
CA GLN A 152 5.76 -7.19 -12.05
C GLN A 152 5.23 -8.15 -10.99
N CYS A 153 4.16 -7.79 -10.28
CA CYS A 153 3.48 -8.65 -9.32
C CYS A 153 3.02 -9.98 -9.95
N VAL A 154 2.37 -9.91 -11.12
CA VAL A 154 1.93 -11.10 -11.86
C VAL A 154 3.11 -11.97 -12.26
N ARG A 155 4.18 -11.38 -12.83
CA ARG A 155 5.39 -12.12 -13.22
C ARG A 155 6.04 -12.83 -12.04
N ARG A 156 6.22 -12.14 -10.91
CA ARG A 156 6.72 -12.77 -9.66
C ARG A 156 5.84 -13.91 -9.18
N GLY A 157 4.51 -13.70 -9.20
CA GLY A 157 3.54 -14.71 -8.77
C GLY A 157 3.60 -15.99 -9.61
N ILE A 158 3.71 -15.86 -10.93
CA ILE A 158 3.80 -16.97 -11.88
C ILE A 158 5.15 -17.69 -11.78
N SER A 159 6.25 -16.95 -11.59
CA SER A 159 7.61 -17.50 -11.57
C SER A 159 8.05 -18.01 -10.19
N SER A 160 7.27 -17.77 -9.14
CA SER A 160 7.66 -18.13 -7.78
C SER A 160 7.75 -19.64 -7.60
N ARG A 161 8.84 -20.09 -6.97
CA ARG A 161 9.05 -21.50 -6.58
C ARG A 161 8.48 -21.85 -5.20
N ASN A 162 8.08 -20.83 -4.42
CA ASN A 162 7.50 -21.04 -3.10
C ASN A 162 6.08 -21.58 -3.24
N GLU A 163 5.82 -22.78 -2.75
CA GLU A 163 4.52 -23.44 -2.82
C GLU A 163 3.46 -22.77 -1.92
N ILE A 164 3.90 -22.11 -0.86
CA ILE A 164 3.03 -21.48 0.14
C ILE A 164 3.19 -19.96 0.07
N LEU A 165 2.08 -19.26 0.15
CA LEU A 165 2.08 -17.79 0.31
C LEU A 165 2.59 -17.43 1.72
N PRO A 166 3.35 -16.33 1.87
CA PRO A 166 3.72 -15.82 3.19
C PRO A 166 2.48 -15.56 4.06
N GLY A 167 2.62 -15.78 5.36
CA GLY A 167 1.58 -15.50 6.35
C GLY A 167 1.11 -16.75 7.11
N PRO A 168 0.30 -16.54 8.16
CA PRO A 168 -0.07 -17.61 9.10
C PRO A 168 -1.05 -18.64 8.51
N LEU A 169 -1.80 -18.30 7.46
CA LEU A 169 -2.85 -19.16 6.89
C LEU A 169 -2.32 -20.29 6.02
N LYS A 170 -1.02 -20.34 5.72
CA LYS A 170 -0.38 -21.38 4.89
C LYS A 170 -1.10 -21.64 3.55
N VAL A 171 -1.56 -20.57 2.88
CA VAL A 171 -2.33 -20.65 1.63
C VAL A 171 -1.43 -21.17 0.52
N LYS A 172 -1.88 -22.20 -0.22
CA LYS A 172 -1.16 -22.76 -1.35
C LYS A 172 -1.13 -21.76 -2.53
N ARG A 173 0.06 -21.53 -3.07
CA ARG A 173 0.26 -20.72 -4.27
C ARG A 173 -0.21 -21.48 -5.51
N ARG A 174 -1.21 -20.95 -6.20
CA ARG A 174 -1.80 -21.57 -7.41
C ARG A 174 -1.34 -20.96 -8.72
N ALA A 175 -0.80 -19.73 -8.70
CA ALA A 175 -0.49 -18.98 -9.91
C ALA A 175 0.45 -19.73 -10.87
N PRO A 176 1.56 -20.37 -10.46
CA PRO A 176 2.43 -21.10 -11.39
C PRO A 176 1.74 -22.27 -12.08
N SER A 177 1.02 -23.11 -11.34
CA SER A 177 0.32 -24.28 -11.91
C SER A 177 -0.80 -23.89 -12.86
N LEU A 178 -1.61 -22.90 -12.48
CA LEU A 178 -2.67 -22.38 -13.35
C LEU A 178 -2.11 -21.78 -14.65
N PHE A 179 -1.00 -21.04 -14.55
CA PHE A 179 -0.36 -20.46 -15.73
C PHE A 179 0.12 -21.54 -16.70
N VAL A 180 0.76 -22.59 -16.20
CA VAL A 180 1.21 -23.74 -17.04
C VAL A 180 0.03 -24.42 -17.70
N GLU A 181 -1.02 -24.75 -16.95
CA GLU A 181 -2.22 -25.43 -17.45
C GLU A 181 -2.92 -24.61 -18.54
N LEU A 182 -3.18 -23.33 -18.29
CA LEU A 182 -3.88 -22.46 -19.25
C LEU A 182 -3.04 -22.17 -20.49
N SER A 183 -1.73 -22.05 -20.34
CA SER A 183 -0.81 -21.87 -21.46
C SER A 183 -0.70 -23.12 -22.35
N ALA A 184 -0.78 -24.31 -21.75
CA ALA A 184 -0.80 -25.59 -22.50
C ALA A 184 -2.10 -25.75 -23.32
N ARG A 185 -3.25 -25.42 -22.71
CA ARG A 185 -4.56 -25.45 -23.42
C ARG A 185 -4.58 -24.52 -24.62
N ARG A 186 -3.98 -23.33 -24.52
CA ARG A 186 -3.91 -22.36 -25.61
C ARG A 186 -3.05 -22.83 -26.80
N ARG A 187 -2.04 -23.69 -26.57
CA ARG A 187 -1.17 -24.25 -27.61
C ARG A 187 -1.76 -25.49 -28.29
N GLY A 188 -2.71 -26.18 -27.65
CA GLY A 188 -3.35 -27.40 -28.20
C GLY A 188 -4.66 -27.15 -28.93
N GLY A 189 -5.12 -25.93 -29.04
CA GLY A 189 -6.35 -25.53 -29.75
C GLY A 189 -6.03 -24.97 -31.16
N HIS A 190 -5.68 -25.82 -32.06
CA HIS A 190 -5.75 -25.60 -33.52
C HIS A 190 -6.50 -26.76 -34.15
#